data_1b2218bfe0939d964ac36ebd7fe7b7c3
#
_entry.id   1b2218bfe0939d964ac36ebd7fe7b7c3
#
_cell.length_a   1.000
_cell.length_b   1.000
_cell.length_c   1.000
_cell.angle_alpha   90.00
_cell.angle_beta   90.00
_cell.angle_gamma   90.00
#
_symmetry.space_group_name_H-M   'P 1'
#
loop_
_entity.id
_entity.type
_entity.pdbx_description
1 polymer ?
#
loop_
_entity_poly.entity_id
_entity_poly.type
_entity_poly.pdbx_seq_one_letter_code
_entity_poly.pdbx_strand_id
1 'polypeptide(L)'
;EVNNAGISTPVAVVEAGQEVTAETTLKVQKPNKWSAEKPYLYTLVGELKDKKGRTLETVSTHIGFRKVEIKDTPASEDEFGLAGRYYYVNGKTVKLKGVNRHETNPGVGHAITRKMMENEIMMMKRANINHVRNSHYPDDPYWYYLCNKYGIYLEDEANIESHEYYYGKASLSHPIEWKNAHVARVMEMVHANINNPSIVIWSLGNEAGPGQNFVAAYDALKVADKSRPVQYERN
;
A
#
# COMPACT_ATOMS: atom_id res chain seq x y z
N GLU A 1 -22.22 -15.90 3.09
CA GLU A 1 -21.49 -17.16 2.82
C GLU A 1 -20.02 -16.95 3.14
N VAL A 2 -19.49 -17.71 4.09
CA VAL A 2 -18.06 -17.72 4.40
C VAL A 2 -17.41 -18.62 3.34
N ASN A 3 -16.68 -18.04 2.40
CA ASN A 3 -15.87 -18.79 1.45
C ASN A 3 -14.62 -19.31 2.17
N ASN A 4 -14.74 -20.46 2.83
CA ASN A 4 -13.58 -21.18 3.33
C ASN A 4 -12.92 -21.91 2.17
N ALA A 5 -11.78 -21.40 1.72
CA ALA A 5 -10.92 -22.08 0.78
C ALA A 5 -9.59 -22.36 1.49
N GLY A 6 -9.08 -23.56 1.35
CA GLY A 6 -7.82 -23.97 1.99
C GLY A 6 -6.94 -24.74 1.00
N ILE A 7 -5.64 -24.63 1.18
CA ILE A 7 -4.64 -25.40 0.46
C ILE A 7 -3.56 -25.84 1.45
N SER A 8 -3.02 -27.02 1.25
CA SER A 8 -1.88 -27.53 2.02
C SER A 8 -0.72 -27.78 1.06
N THR A 9 0.44 -27.23 1.38
CA THR A 9 1.66 -27.39 0.59
C THR A 9 2.73 -28.07 1.44
N PRO A 10 3.29 -29.21 1.02
CA PRO A 10 4.45 -29.79 1.70
C PRO A 10 5.64 -28.84 1.66
N VAL A 11 6.30 -28.68 2.78
CA VAL A 11 7.56 -27.93 2.87
C VAL A 11 8.72 -28.93 2.90
N ALA A 12 9.79 -28.64 2.17
CA ALA A 12 11.00 -29.45 2.20
C ALA A 12 11.62 -29.49 3.61
N VAL A 13 12.46 -30.47 3.87
CA VAL A 13 13.26 -30.50 5.11
C VAL A 13 14.17 -29.29 5.12
N VAL A 14 14.12 -28.52 6.19
CA VAL A 14 14.95 -27.34 6.40
C VAL A 14 16.05 -27.72 7.40
N GLU A 15 17.29 -27.68 6.95
CA GLU A 15 18.45 -27.94 7.81
C GLU A 15 18.69 -26.75 8.75
N ALA A 16 19.36 -27.00 9.87
CA ALA A 16 19.64 -25.96 10.86
C ALA A 16 20.44 -24.80 10.23
N GLY A 17 19.95 -23.59 10.44
CA GLY A 17 20.54 -22.35 9.87
C GLY A 17 20.21 -22.08 8.40
N GLN A 18 19.33 -22.87 7.79
CA GLN A 18 18.85 -22.66 6.42
C GLN A 18 17.46 -22.05 6.42
N GLU A 19 17.17 -21.29 5.35
CA GLU A 19 15.84 -20.77 5.05
C GLU A 19 15.30 -21.41 3.77
N VAL A 20 14.00 -21.71 3.76
CA VAL A 20 13.30 -22.26 2.59
C VAL A 20 12.05 -21.45 2.34
N THR A 21 11.85 -21.02 1.10
CA THR A 21 10.61 -20.39 0.65
C THR A 21 9.69 -21.47 0.08
N ALA A 22 8.47 -21.57 0.62
CA ALA A 22 7.42 -22.39 0.07
C ALA A 22 6.35 -21.48 -0.54
N GLU A 23 6.05 -21.70 -1.82
CA GLU A 23 5.04 -20.92 -2.54
C GLU A 23 3.80 -21.76 -2.80
N THR A 24 2.64 -21.14 -2.67
CA THR A 24 1.37 -21.75 -3.02
C THR A 24 0.41 -20.73 -3.61
N THR A 25 -0.49 -21.20 -4.45
CA THR A 25 -1.51 -20.35 -5.09
C THR A 25 -2.89 -20.91 -4.79
N LEU A 26 -3.72 -20.08 -4.18
CA LEU A 26 -5.11 -20.39 -3.91
C LEU A 26 -6.02 -19.50 -4.77
N LYS A 27 -6.85 -20.11 -5.60
CA LYS A 27 -7.82 -19.39 -6.44
C LYS A 27 -9.13 -19.20 -5.70
N VAL A 28 -9.48 -17.95 -5.41
CA VAL A 28 -10.78 -17.57 -4.82
C VAL A 28 -11.75 -17.20 -5.95
N GLN A 29 -12.87 -17.93 -6.04
CA GLN A 29 -13.88 -17.69 -7.07
C GLN A 29 -14.81 -16.55 -6.67
N LYS A 30 -15.03 -15.58 -7.58
CA LYS A 30 -15.95 -14.44 -7.41
C LYS A 30 -15.87 -13.78 -6.02
N PRO A 31 -14.67 -13.34 -5.57
CA PRO A 31 -14.54 -12.78 -4.25
C PRO A 31 -15.34 -11.49 -4.09
N ASN A 32 -15.80 -11.24 -2.87
CA ASN A 32 -16.28 -9.90 -2.50
C ASN A 32 -15.11 -8.92 -2.61
N LYS A 33 -15.32 -7.86 -3.39
CA LYS A 33 -14.26 -6.89 -3.66
C LYS A 33 -14.24 -5.81 -2.59
N TRP A 34 -13.03 -5.40 -2.24
CA TRP A 34 -12.78 -4.27 -1.35
C TRP A 34 -12.86 -2.94 -2.13
N SER A 35 -13.54 -1.95 -1.57
CA SER A 35 -13.45 -0.53 -1.97
C SER A 35 -13.68 0.35 -0.73
N ALA A 36 -13.44 1.67 -0.84
CA ALA A 36 -13.70 2.59 0.26
C ALA A 36 -15.19 2.62 0.68
N GLU A 37 -16.11 2.33 -0.24
CA GLU A 37 -17.56 2.26 0.01
C GLU A 37 -17.99 0.91 0.57
N LYS A 38 -17.25 -0.17 0.23
CA LYS A 38 -17.50 -1.54 0.69
C LYS A 38 -16.18 -2.20 1.08
N PRO A 39 -15.64 -1.91 2.25
CA PRO A 39 -14.31 -2.37 2.67
C PRO A 39 -14.34 -3.82 3.15
N TYR A 40 -14.66 -4.74 2.25
CA TYR A 40 -14.76 -6.16 2.57
C TYR A 40 -13.38 -6.78 2.71
N LEU A 41 -13.12 -7.37 3.86
CA LEU A 41 -11.86 -8.05 4.18
C LEU A 41 -12.07 -9.54 4.39
N TYR A 42 -11.10 -10.31 3.95
CA TYR A 42 -10.96 -11.74 4.28
C TYR A 42 -9.87 -11.88 5.33
N THR A 43 -9.96 -12.92 6.13
CA THR A 43 -8.86 -13.34 7.01
C THR A 43 -8.10 -14.46 6.32
N LEU A 44 -6.83 -14.23 6.05
CA LEU A 44 -5.89 -15.28 5.64
C LEU A 44 -5.27 -15.87 6.91
N VAL A 45 -5.35 -17.19 7.06
CA VAL A 45 -4.72 -17.90 8.16
C VAL A 45 -3.71 -18.89 7.60
N GLY A 46 -2.48 -18.77 8.03
CA GLY A 46 -1.39 -19.72 7.73
C GLY A 46 -1.08 -20.57 8.98
N GLU A 47 -1.06 -21.87 8.82
CA GLU A 47 -0.67 -22.81 9.88
C GLU A 47 0.57 -23.60 9.44
N LEU A 48 1.62 -23.55 10.24
CA LEU A 48 2.76 -24.45 10.11
C LEU A 48 2.49 -25.70 10.95
N LYS A 49 2.57 -26.88 10.31
CA LYS A 49 2.30 -28.17 10.97
C LYS A 49 3.51 -29.09 10.90
N ASP A 50 3.70 -29.87 11.95
CA ASP A 50 4.69 -30.94 11.96
C ASP A 50 4.24 -32.17 11.13
N LYS A 51 5.11 -33.16 11.02
CA LYS A 51 4.84 -34.42 10.29
C LYS A 51 3.66 -35.21 10.87
N LYS A 52 3.25 -34.94 12.13
CA LYS A 52 2.13 -35.60 12.82
C LYS A 52 0.83 -34.76 12.67
N GLY A 53 0.85 -33.67 11.94
CA GLY A 53 -0.29 -32.76 11.76
C GLY A 53 -0.54 -31.81 12.93
N ARG A 54 0.37 -31.73 13.92
CA ARG A 54 0.22 -30.78 15.03
C ARG A 54 0.65 -29.39 14.58
N THR A 55 -0.17 -28.39 14.87
CA THR A 55 0.14 -27.00 14.58
C THR A 55 1.31 -26.53 15.45
N LEU A 56 2.36 -26.05 14.81
CA LEU A 56 3.53 -25.46 15.43
C LEU A 56 3.39 -23.95 15.59
N GLU A 57 2.85 -23.31 14.56
CA GLU A 57 2.65 -21.86 14.50
C GLU A 57 1.40 -21.53 13.70
N THR A 58 0.74 -20.44 14.08
CA THR A 58 -0.39 -19.86 13.35
C THR A 58 -0.16 -18.37 13.16
N VAL A 59 -0.22 -17.92 11.92
CA VAL A 59 -0.18 -16.51 11.56
C VAL A 59 -1.48 -16.13 10.86
N SER A 60 -1.95 -14.90 11.08
CA SER A 60 -3.14 -14.40 10.39
C SER A 60 -2.99 -12.96 9.96
N THR A 61 -3.58 -12.63 8.83
CA THR A 61 -3.63 -11.26 8.32
C THR A 61 -4.95 -11.01 7.60
N HIS A 62 -5.33 -9.73 7.47
CA HIS A 62 -6.47 -9.34 6.67
C HIS A 62 -6.02 -9.01 5.24
N ILE A 63 -6.77 -9.50 4.28
CA ILE A 63 -6.56 -9.23 2.85
C ILE A 63 -7.85 -8.76 2.19
N GLY A 64 -7.72 -8.00 1.11
CA GLY A 64 -8.87 -7.57 0.31
C GLY A 64 -8.57 -7.69 -1.19
N PHE A 65 -9.56 -8.15 -1.93
CA PHE A 65 -9.46 -8.28 -3.39
C PHE A 65 -9.96 -7.01 -4.06
N ARG A 66 -9.11 -6.37 -4.82
CA ARG A 66 -9.48 -5.20 -5.63
C ARG A 66 -8.59 -5.08 -6.85
N LYS A 67 -9.03 -4.32 -7.84
CA LYS A 67 -8.23 -3.92 -9.01
C LYS A 67 -8.24 -2.41 -9.09
N VAL A 68 -7.07 -1.81 -9.27
CA VAL A 68 -6.91 -0.37 -9.55
C VAL A 68 -6.33 -0.18 -10.94
N GLU A 69 -6.79 0.84 -11.64
CA GLU A 69 -6.37 1.13 -13.01
C GLU A 69 -6.45 2.63 -13.28
N ILE A 70 -5.55 3.11 -14.12
CA ILE A 70 -5.66 4.43 -14.74
C ILE A 70 -5.93 4.18 -16.22
N LYS A 71 -7.02 4.70 -16.76
CA LYS A 71 -7.43 4.48 -18.15
C LYS A 71 -7.81 5.78 -18.84
N ASP A 72 -7.48 5.85 -20.11
CA ASP A 72 -8.07 6.82 -21.02
C ASP A 72 -9.53 6.40 -21.29
N THR A 73 -10.46 7.31 -21.01
CA THR A 73 -11.90 7.05 -21.05
C THR A 73 -12.50 7.99 -22.12
N PRO A 74 -13.19 7.45 -23.14
CA PRO A 74 -13.89 8.26 -24.12
C PRO A 74 -15.09 8.97 -23.49
N ALA A 75 -15.51 10.07 -24.08
CA ALA A 75 -16.67 10.85 -23.62
C ALA A 75 -17.96 10.02 -23.53
N SER A 76 -18.10 9.02 -24.38
CA SER A 76 -19.26 8.12 -24.38
C SER A 76 -19.35 7.16 -23.16
N GLU A 77 -18.25 6.99 -22.43
CA GLU A 77 -18.17 6.13 -21.24
C GLU A 77 -18.12 6.93 -19.93
N ASP A 78 -18.06 8.25 -20.01
CA ASP A 78 -18.04 9.15 -18.85
C ASP A 78 -19.44 9.69 -18.53
N GLU A 79 -19.82 9.72 -17.25
CA GLU A 79 -21.15 10.17 -16.81
C GLU A 79 -21.44 11.66 -17.14
N PHE A 80 -20.38 12.47 -17.32
CA PHE A 80 -20.48 13.88 -17.68
C PHE A 80 -20.19 14.16 -19.16
N GLY A 81 -19.96 13.10 -19.96
CA GLY A 81 -19.63 13.22 -21.37
C GLY A 81 -18.26 13.83 -21.64
N LEU A 82 -17.31 13.72 -20.73
CA LEU A 82 -15.97 14.25 -20.82
C LEU A 82 -14.95 13.14 -21.10
N ALA A 83 -14.23 13.24 -22.22
CA ALA A 83 -13.07 12.38 -22.44
C ALA A 83 -11.95 12.77 -21.47
N GLY A 84 -11.26 11.78 -20.91
CA GLY A 84 -10.18 12.06 -19.98
C GLY A 84 -9.47 10.79 -19.48
N ARG A 85 -8.45 10.99 -18.66
CA ARG A 85 -7.73 9.91 -18.00
C ARG A 85 -8.18 9.82 -16.56
N TYR A 86 -8.86 8.73 -16.23
CA TYR A 86 -9.51 8.55 -14.94
C TYR A 86 -8.93 7.39 -14.13
N TYR A 87 -9.10 7.51 -12.82
CA TYR A 87 -8.76 6.48 -11.84
C TYR A 87 -9.96 5.53 -11.65
N TYR A 88 -9.70 4.23 -11.71
CA TYR A 88 -10.72 3.20 -11.55
C TYR A 88 -10.40 2.28 -10.38
N VAL A 89 -11.40 1.94 -9.61
CA VAL A 89 -11.37 0.85 -8.63
C VAL A 89 -12.47 -0.14 -8.97
N ASN A 90 -12.07 -1.41 -9.17
CA ASN A 90 -12.99 -2.50 -9.53
C ASN A 90 -13.83 -2.21 -10.78
N GLY A 91 -13.28 -1.47 -11.73
CA GLY A 91 -13.95 -1.12 -12.99
C GLY A 91 -14.91 0.06 -12.91
N LYS A 92 -14.96 0.78 -11.79
CA LYS A 92 -15.73 2.02 -11.63
C LYS A 92 -14.80 3.20 -11.46
N THR A 93 -15.12 4.33 -12.07
CA THR A 93 -14.40 5.59 -11.86
C THR A 93 -14.50 6.01 -10.41
N VAL A 94 -13.41 6.51 -9.87
CA VAL A 94 -13.34 7.02 -8.49
C VAL A 94 -12.69 8.39 -8.50
N LYS A 95 -13.33 9.35 -7.85
CA LYS A 95 -12.73 10.63 -7.52
C LYS A 95 -12.10 10.52 -6.14
N LEU A 96 -10.77 10.62 -6.08
CA LEU A 96 -10.04 10.65 -4.81
C LEU A 96 -10.21 12.03 -4.18
N LYS A 97 -10.97 12.09 -3.08
CA LYS A 97 -11.22 13.29 -2.29
C LYS A 97 -10.38 13.16 -1.02
N GLY A 98 -9.15 13.66 -1.09
CA GLY A 98 -8.13 13.33 -0.12
C GLY A 98 -7.56 14.51 0.64
N VAL A 99 -6.81 14.15 1.67
CA VAL A 99 -5.98 15.03 2.49
C VAL A 99 -4.60 14.43 2.68
N ASN A 100 -3.60 15.25 2.95
CA ASN A 100 -2.32 14.79 3.48
C ASN A 100 -2.44 14.62 4.99
N ARG A 101 -1.81 13.60 5.53
CA ARG A 101 -1.78 13.31 6.96
C ARG A 101 -0.33 13.17 7.44
N HIS A 102 0.05 13.98 8.41
CA HIS A 102 1.22 13.71 9.22
C HIS A 102 0.83 12.87 10.44
N GLU A 103 1.63 11.85 10.75
CA GLU A 103 1.46 11.07 11.96
C GLU A 103 1.98 11.85 13.17
N THR A 104 1.24 12.88 13.58
CA THR A 104 1.67 13.78 14.65
C THR A 104 0.49 14.37 15.40
N ASN A 105 0.74 14.80 16.64
CA ASN A 105 -0.22 15.50 17.48
C ASN A 105 0.54 16.57 18.30
N PRO A 106 -0.02 17.77 18.47
CA PRO A 106 0.65 18.86 19.20
C PRO A 106 1.08 18.53 20.64
N GLY A 107 0.38 17.60 21.29
CA GLY A 107 0.66 17.25 22.68
C GLY A 107 1.69 16.13 22.87
N VAL A 108 1.88 15.27 21.85
CA VAL A 108 2.70 14.05 21.97
C VAL A 108 3.68 13.83 20.82
N GLY A 109 3.75 14.75 19.86
CA GLY A 109 4.58 14.61 18.68
C GLY A 109 4.17 13.37 17.86
N HIS A 110 5.12 12.53 17.46
CA HIS A 110 4.89 11.29 16.72
C HIS A 110 4.43 10.11 17.60
N ALA A 111 4.38 10.27 18.93
CA ALA A 111 3.90 9.19 19.82
C ALA A 111 2.37 9.14 19.90
N ILE A 112 1.71 9.10 18.75
CA ILE A 112 0.24 9.06 18.71
C ILE A 112 -0.30 7.70 19.16
N THR A 113 -1.48 7.72 19.76
CA THR A 113 -2.13 6.53 20.27
C THR A 113 -3.11 5.95 19.25
N ARG A 114 -3.46 4.66 19.39
CA ARG A 114 -4.52 4.03 18.59
C ARG A 114 -5.83 4.80 18.64
N LYS A 115 -6.17 5.35 19.83
CA LYS A 115 -7.40 6.14 20.01
C LYS A 115 -7.37 7.44 19.21
N MET A 116 -6.23 8.09 19.09
CA MET A 116 -6.08 9.28 18.24
C MET A 116 -6.29 8.91 16.77
N MET A 117 -5.67 7.85 16.28
CA MET A 117 -5.85 7.36 14.90
C MET A 117 -7.32 6.97 14.61
N GLU A 118 -8.01 6.31 15.55
CA GLU A 118 -9.44 6.00 15.42
C GLU A 118 -10.30 7.27 15.30
N ASN A 119 -10.01 8.29 16.11
CA ASN A 119 -10.72 9.56 16.03
C ASN A 119 -10.50 10.27 14.70
N GLU A 120 -9.26 10.27 14.18
CA GLU A 120 -8.91 10.85 12.87
C GLU A 120 -9.66 10.16 11.74
N ILE A 121 -9.64 8.82 11.68
CA ILE A 121 -10.34 8.09 10.61
C ILE A 121 -11.86 8.35 10.66
N MET A 122 -12.44 8.41 11.85
CA MET A 122 -13.86 8.72 12.00
C MET A 122 -14.20 10.16 11.60
N MET A 123 -13.32 11.11 11.87
CA MET A 123 -13.45 12.49 11.42
C MET A 123 -13.41 12.59 9.89
N MET A 124 -12.47 11.89 9.25
CA MET A 124 -12.36 11.81 7.79
C MET A 124 -13.63 11.23 7.16
N LYS A 125 -14.16 10.14 7.72
CA LYS A 125 -15.42 9.52 7.23
C LYS A 125 -16.61 10.48 7.35
N ARG A 126 -16.73 11.21 8.47
CA ARG A 126 -17.79 12.21 8.66
C ARG A 126 -17.67 13.41 7.69
N ALA A 127 -16.44 13.78 7.33
CA ALA A 127 -16.14 14.83 6.34
C ALA A 127 -16.26 14.33 4.89
N ASN A 128 -16.68 13.08 4.66
CA ASN A 128 -16.75 12.47 3.33
C ASN A 128 -15.40 12.46 2.58
N ILE A 129 -14.30 12.37 3.32
CA ILE A 129 -12.95 12.13 2.78
C ILE A 129 -12.83 10.64 2.51
N ASN A 130 -12.37 10.28 1.32
CA ASN A 130 -12.19 8.89 0.91
C ASN A 130 -10.74 8.52 0.59
N HIS A 131 -9.82 9.46 0.68
CA HIS A 131 -8.41 9.26 0.35
C HIS A 131 -7.50 10.00 1.33
N VAL A 132 -6.35 9.40 1.63
CA VAL A 132 -5.30 9.99 2.46
C VAL A 132 -3.94 9.69 1.84
N ARG A 133 -3.05 10.67 1.83
CA ARG A 133 -1.63 10.48 1.60
C ARG A 133 -0.89 10.51 2.93
N ASN A 134 -0.11 9.47 3.21
CA ASN A 134 0.79 9.44 4.34
C ASN A 134 1.95 10.39 4.08
N SER A 135 1.93 11.56 4.67
CA SER A 135 2.96 12.58 4.45
C SER A 135 3.94 12.60 5.62
N HIS A 136 5.22 12.42 5.42
CA HIS A 136 5.91 12.03 4.20
C HIS A 136 6.75 10.79 4.52
N TYR A 137 6.13 9.77 5.03
CA TYR A 137 6.73 8.53 5.55
C TYR A 137 5.65 7.46 5.78
N PRO A 138 6.00 6.17 5.83
CA PRO A 138 5.08 5.13 6.28
C PRO A 138 4.64 5.36 7.72
N ASP A 139 3.35 5.16 7.97
CA ASP A 139 2.72 5.35 9.28
C ASP A 139 2.73 4.07 10.14
N ASP A 140 2.20 4.15 11.36
CA ASP A 140 2.00 3.01 12.26
C ASP A 140 1.14 1.92 11.58
N PRO A 141 1.48 0.62 11.72
CA PRO A 141 0.70 -0.49 11.15
C PRO A 141 -0.80 -0.46 11.48
N TYR A 142 -1.17 0.12 12.62
CA TYR A 142 -2.57 0.26 13.00
C TYR A 142 -3.34 1.25 12.11
N TRP A 143 -2.66 2.26 11.56
CA TRP A 143 -3.26 3.18 10.60
C TRP A 143 -3.71 2.46 9.32
N TYR A 144 -2.87 1.60 8.76
CA TYR A 144 -3.24 0.78 7.60
C TYR A 144 -4.41 -0.15 7.89
N TYR A 145 -4.42 -0.77 9.08
CA TYR A 145 -5.57 -1.57 9.52
C TYR A 145 -6.86 -0.75 9.54
N LEU A 146 -6.83 0.46 10.07
CA LEU A 146 -8.00 1.35 10.10
C LEU A 146 -8.43 1.75 8.68
N CYS A 147 -7.52 2.10 7.79
CA CYS A 147 -7.81 2.39 6.38
C CYS A 147 -8.46 1.19 5.67
N ASN A 148 -7.92 -0.02 5.91
CA ASN A 148 -8.50 -1.24 5.38
C ASN A 148 -9.91 -1.49 5.89
N LYS A 149 -10.14 -1.31 7.18
CA LYS A 149 -11.39 -1.61 7.89
C LYS A 149 -12.49 -0.61 7.59
N TYR A 150 -12.19 0.67 7.60
CA TYR A 150 -13.16 1.74 7.43
C TYR A 150 -13.33 2.22 6.00
N GLY A 151 -12.47 1.75 5.07
CA GLY A 151 -12.54 2.11 3.68
C GLY A 151 -12.06 3.53 3.43
N ILE A 152 -10.76 3.72 3.49
CA ILE A 152 -10.04 4.91 3.01
C ILE A 152 -9.02 4.45 1.98
N TYR A 153 -9.04 5.03 0.80
CA TYR A 153 -7.97 4.86 -0.19
C TYR A 153 -6.70 5.51 0.33
N LEU A 154 -5.60 4.81 0.26
CA LEU A 154 -4.33 5.25 0.83
C LEU A 154 -3.29 5.42 -0.28
N GLU A 155 -2.60 6.53 -0.25
CA GLU A 155 -1.33 6.76 -0.93
C GLU A 155 -0.22 6.62 0.10
N ASP A 156 0.52 5.52 0.01
CA ASP A 156 1.60 5.23 0.94
C ASP A 156 2.91 5.78 0.40
N GLU A 157 3.63 6.53 1.22
CA GLU A 157 4.78 7.30 0.80
C GLU A 157 6.05 6.86 1.48
N ALA A 158 7.12 6.68 0.68
CA ALA A 158 8.44 6.39 1.19
C ALA A 158 9.05 7.63 1.88
N ASN A 159 9.77 7.41 2.95
CA ASN A 159 10.39 8.47 3.74
C ASN A 159 11.63 9.08 3.06
N ILE A 160 11.43 9.60 1.87
CA ILE A 160 12.45 10.32 1.10
C ILE A 160 12.02 11.76 0.95
N GLU A 161 12.66 12.63 1.70
CA GLU A 161 12.51 14.06 1.61
C GLU A 161 13.87 14.71 1.88
N SER A 162 14.31 15.59 0.98
CA SER A 162 15.60 16.26 1.10
C SER A 162 15.50 17.76 0.78
N HIS A 163 14.43 18.35 1.21
CA HIS A 163 13.97 19.70 0.92
C HIS A 163 15.05 20.77 0.94
N GLU A 164 15.99 20.73 1.91
CA GLU A 164 17.12 21.66 2.01
C GLU A 164 18.12 21.53 0.86
N TYR A 165 18.30 20.31 0.33
CA TYR A 165 19.16 20.04 -0.83
C TYR A 165 18.43 20.21 -2.15
N TYR A 166 17.18 20.48 -2.08
CA TYR A 166 16.22 20.90 -3.07
C TYR A 166 16.27 20.19 -4.43
N TYR A 167 16.03 20.92 -5.51
CA TYR A 167 15.75 20.37 -6.85
C TYR A 167 16.92 20.49 -7.82
N GLY A 168 18.01 21.07 -7.39
CA GLY A 168 19.18 21.30 -8.24
C GLY A 168 20.19 20.16 -8.17
N LYS A 169 21.40 20.43 -8.65
CA LYS A 169 22.52 19.50 -8.67
C LYS A 169 22.94 18.97 -7.30
N ALA A 170 22.57 19.68 -6.22
CA ALA A 170 22.86 19.28 -4.85
C ALA A 170 21.84 18.26 -4.31
N SER A 171 20.73 18.00 -5.03
CA SER A 171 19.76 17.00 -4.59
C SER A 171 20.38 15.61 -4.49
N LEU A 172 20.07 14.90 -3.41
CA LEU A 172 20.52 13.52 -3.16
C LEU A 172 19.94 12.51 -4.17
N SER A 173 18.97 12.94 -4.99
CA SER A 173 18.40 12.11 -6.04
C SER A 173 19.34 11.87 -7.23
N HIS A 174 20.41 12.64 -7.37
CA HIS A 174 21.37 12.54 -8.48
C HIS A 174 22.62 11.69 -8.16
N PRO A 175 23.34 11.85 -7.03
CA PRO A 175 24.56 11.11 -6.77
C PRO A 175 24.29 9.61 -6.63
N ILE A 176 25.11 8.81 -7.33
CA ILE A 176 24.93 7.35 -7.40
C ILE A 176 25.09 6.68 -6.03
N GLU A 177 25.83 7.26 -5.14
CA GLU A 177 26.06 6.80 -3.76
C GLU A 177 24.77 6.70 -2.96
N TRP A 178 23.77 7.52 -3.27
CA TRP A 178 22.46 7.53 -2.62
C TRP A 178 21.43 6.61 -3.28
N LYS A 179 21.77 5.99 -4.40
CA LYS A 179 20.86 5.10 -5.15
C LYS A 179 20.30 3.99 -4.28
N ASN A 180 21.18 3.27 -3.58
CA ASN A 180 20.76 2.14 -2.75
C ASN A 180 19.86 2.58 -1.59
N ALA A 181 20.10 3.75 -1.01
CA ALA A 181 19.25 4.29 0.05
C ALA A 181 17.84 4.64 -0.47
N HIS A 182 17.72 5.23 -1.67
CA HIS A 182 16.43 5.51 -2.29
C HIS A 182 15.66 4.21 -2.57
N VAL A 183 16.31 3.23 -3.20
CA VAL A 183 15.70 1.94 -3.52
C VAL A 183 15.29 1.21 -2.24
N ALA A 184 16.15 1.16 -1.21
CA ALA A 184 15.84 0.47 0.03
C ALA A 184 14.61 1.06 0.74
N ARG A 185 14.52 2.38 0.91
CA ARG A 185 13.37 3.03 1.56
C ARG A 185 12.06 2.72 0.85
N VAL A 186 12.04 2.79 -0.48
CA VAL A 186 10.85 2.46 -1.26
C VAL A 186 10.50 0.97 -1.12
N MET A 187 11.49 0.08 -1.22
CA MET A 187 11.24 -1.36 -1.16
C MET A 187 10.85 -1.85 0.23
N GLU A 188 11.40 -1.27 1.29
CA GLU A 188 11.01 -1.56 2.68
C GLU A 188 9.54 -1.19 2.92
N MET A 189 9.11 -0.01 2.46
CA MET A 189 7.69 0.39 2.49
C MET A 189 6.81 -0.62 1.73
N VAL A 190 7.19 -0.97 0.51
CA VAL A 190 6.42 -1.91 -0.32
C VAL A 190 6.33 -3.28 0.35
N HIS A 191 7.45 -3.84 0.81
CA HIS A 191 7.48 -5.16 1.45
C HIS A 191 6.64 -5.20 2.73
N ALA A 192 6.69 -4.15 3.54
CA ALA A 192 5.89 -4.07 4.76
C ALA A 192 4.38 -3.96 4.47
N ASN A 193 3.99 -3.25 3.41
CA ASN A 193 2.62 -2.78 3.26
C ASN A 193 1.87 -3.34 2.04
N ILE A 194 2.51 -4.15 1.19
CA ILE A 194 1.95 -4.63 -0.08
C ILE A 194 0.59 -5.33 0.07
N ASN A 195 0.33 -5.97 1.20
CA ASN A 195 -0.89 -6.73 1.46
C ASN A 195 -2.08 -5.87 1.90
N ASN A 196 -1.89 -4.56 2.12
CA ASN A 196 -2.98 -3.66 2.50
C ASN A 196 -3.84 -3.28 1.29
N PRO A 197 -5.12 -3.68 1.23
CA PRO A 197 -5.99 -3.36 0.09
C PRO A 197 -6.30 -1.86 -0.01
N SER A 198 -6.22 -1.12 1.08
CA SER A 198 -6.43 0.34 1.10
C SER A 198 -5.38 1.09 0.29
N ILE A 199 -4.15 0.58 0.22
CA ILE A 199 -3.11 1.22 -0.58
C ILE A 199 -3.44 1.08 -2.05
N VAL A 200 -3.69 2.18 -2.70
CA VAL A 200 -4.09 2.26 -4.11
C VAL A 200 -3.08 3.03 -4.96
N ILE A 201 -2.17 3.76 -4.33
CA ILE A 201 -1.06 4.49 -4.95
C ILE A 201 0.18 4.29 -4.08
N TRP A 202 1.33 4.09 -4.71
CA TRP A 202 2.64 4.20 -4.08
C TRP A 202 3.25 5.55 -4.41
N SER A 203 3.78 6.25 -3.40
CA SER A 203 4.53 7.49 -3.59
C SER A 203 6.01 7.27 -3.26
N LEU A 204 6.88 7.73 -4.15
CA LEU A 204 8.32 7.54 -4.00
C LEU A 204 8.95 8.49 -2.98
N GLY A 205 8.24 9.54 -2.59
CA GLY A 205 8.74 10.54 -1.65
C GLY A 205 8.19 11.92 -1.90
N ASN A 206 8.72 12.88 -1.18
CA ASN A 206 8.31 14.28 -1.23
C ASN A 206 9.49 15.21 -1.44
N GLU A 207 9.30 16.22 -2.27
CA GLU A 207 10.18 17.40 -2.45
C GLU A 207 11.69 17.12 -2.40
N ALA A 208 12.14 16.06 -3.08
CA ALA A 208 13.54 15.63 -3.11
C ALA A 208 14.20 15.78 -4.49
N GLY A 209 13.56 16.50 -5.40
CA GLY A 209 14.05 16.78 -6.76
C GLY A 209 13.99 15.57 -7.70
N PRO A 210 14.03 15.81 -9.01
CA PRO A 210 14.08 14.75 -10.01
C PRO A 210 15.50 14.18 -10.09
N GLY A 211 15.65 12.86 -10.21
CA GLY A 211 16.94 12.26 -10.38
C GLY A 211 16.92 10.77 -10.64
N GLN A 212 18.06 10.26 -11.15
CA GLN A 212 18.21 8.85 -11.52
C GLN A 212 17.94 7.86 -10.37
N ASN A 213 18.10 8.28 -9.12
CA ASN A 213 17.85 7.44 -7.97
C ASN A 213 16.35 7.15 -7.78
N PHE A 214 15.47 8.10 -8.11
CA PHE A 214 14.03 7.87 -8.15
C PHE A 214 13.60 6.96 -9.31
N VAL A 215 14.25 7.08 -10.48
CA VAL A 215 14.01 6.14 -11.59
C VAL A 215 14.37 4.72 -11.16
N ALA A 216 15.52 4.53 -10.52
CA ALA A 216 15.92 3.21 -10.02
C ALA A 216 14.96 2.66 -8.94
N ALA A 217 14.46 3.51 -8.05
CA ALA A 217 13.47 3.14 -7.03
C ALA A 217 12.11 2.77 -7.68
N TYR A 218 11.67 3.54 -8.68
CA TYR A 218 10.48 3.23 -9.48
C TYR A 218 10.60 1.85 -10.17
N ASP A 219 11.71 1.59 -10.84
CA ASP A 219 11.93 0.33 -11.54
C ASP A 219 11.89 -0.86 -10.58
N ALA A 220 12.55 -0.75 -9.42
CA ALA A 220 12.54 -1.78 -8.39
C ALA A 220 11.11 -2.02 -7.85
N LEU A 221 10.37 -0.96 -7.58
CA LEU A 221 8.97 -1.04 -7.14
C LEU A 221 8.11 -1.73 -8.18
N LYS A 222 8.25 -1.38 -9.47
CA LYS A 222 7.45 -1.97 -10.56
C LYS A 222 7.77 -3.44 -10.83
N VAL A 223 8.95 -3.91 -10.43
CA VAL A 223 9.25 -5.36 -10.40
C VAL A 223 8.46 -6.05 -9.29
N ALA A 224 8.38 -5.45 -8.10
CA ALA A 224 7.69 -6.02 -6.94
C ALA A 224 6.17 -5.90 -7.03
N ASP A 225 5.66 -4.76 -7.49
CA ASP A 225 4.21 -4.52 -7.60
C ASP A 225 3.84 -3.79 -8.90
N LYS A 226 3.22 -4.53 -9.81
CA LYS A 226 2.66 -4.02 -11.07
C LYS A 226 1.18 -3.61 -10.95
N SER A 227 0.55 -3.88 -9.83
CA SER A 227 -0.89 -3.73 -9.65
C SER A 227 -1.35 -2.32 -9.27
N ARG A 228 -0.43 -1.47 -8.83
CA ARG A 228 -0.71 -0.11 -8.38
C ARG A 228 0.04 0.93 -9.21
N PRO A 229 -0.55 2.10 -9.45
CA PRO A 229 0.17 3.25 -9.98
C PRO A 229 1.21 3.74 -8.96
N VAL A 230 2.21 4.42 -9.48
CA VAL A 230 3.27 5.06 -8.70
C VAL A 230 3.22 6.54 -8.97
N GLN A 231 3.34 7.34 -7.94
CA GLN A 231 3.37 8.79 -7.98
C GLN A 231 4.73 9.28 -7.50
N TYR A 232 5.20 10.32 -8.13
CA TYR A 232 6.23 11.22 -7.63
C TYR A 232 6.05 12.58 -8.29
N GLU A 233 6.05 13.65 -7.51
CA GLU A 233 5.61 14.98 -7.95
C GLU A 233 6.54 15.71 -8.93
N ARG A 234 7.79 15.25 -9.06
CA ARG A 234 8.84 15.94 -9.82
C ARG A 234 9.41 15.14 -11.00
N ASN A 235 8.81 14.01 -11.33
CA ASN A 235 9.21 13.18 -12.49
C ASN A 235 8.05 12.93 -13.44
#